data_bf4df7011054a9002f83969ed97ce37c
#
_entry.id   bf4df7011054a9002f83969ed97ce37c
#
_cell.length_a   1.000
_cell.length_b   1.000
_cell.length_c   1.000
_cell.angle_alpha   90.00
_cell.angle_beta   90.00
_cell.angle_gamma   90.00
#
_symmetry.space_group_name_H-M   'P 1'
#
loop_
_entity.id
_entity.type
_entity.pdbx_description
1 polymer ?
#
loop_
_entity_poly.entity_id
_entity_poly.type
_entity_poly.pdbx_seq_one_letter_code
_entity_poly.pdbx_strand_id
1 'polypeptide(L)'
;MKRSIRVRRVRILGSPYVLLAPKCVYWRPGYNYLHVIKEVLVKVKARDGDILLVSEKAISTAKGNIIDEEPVEPGFLARVIAKYWMKWMWGHVLGPLCKLRKSTVDFLREYPEIYGAKHKQVALNEAGILAALCFGSEGGIDGSNLPYAYVSLPLREAGEARRMREYIRGELGIDVGVVIVDSDRCYSWGLVYVSPRPTFVRGIKGGGGVIVYAVSNVLGLRGWPTPVDCAGISMPLRELLELCKAAEPVRGHGAGRSVWEMAKRFDTTLVGVTWEMLESIPHYPLVIARKLKRKTADNRFRHEDGSCR
;
A
#
# COMPACT_ATOMS: atom_id res chain seq x y z
N MET A 1 -15.94 -21.74 11.47
CA MET A 1 -16.26 -20.55 10.64
C MET A 1 -15.13 -19.53 10.74
N LYS A 2 -14.25 -19.39 9.73
CA LYS A 2 -13.19 -18.37 9.74
C LYS A 2 -13.84 -16.97 9.71
N ARG A 3 -13.48 -16.11 10.67
CA ARG A 3 -14.00 -14.74 10.78
C ARG A 3 -13.90 -14.01 9.44
N SER A 4 -15.01 -13.53 8.90
CA SER A 4 -15.06 -12.80 7.63
C SER A 4 -14.48 -11.37 7.73
N ILE A 5 -14.17 -10.91 8.93
CA ILE A 5 -13.61 -9.57 9.22
C ILE A 5 -12.43 -9.72 10.18
N ARG A 6 -11.28 -9.17 9.81
CA ARG A 6 -10.16 -8.97 10.74
C ARG A 6 -10.41 -7.72 11.54
N VAL A 7 -10.17 -7.78 12.86
CA VAL A 7 -10.39 -6.66 13.77
C VAL A 7 -9.13 -6.43 14.59
N ARG A 8 -8.67 -5.17 14.65
CA ARG A 8 -7.55 -4.77 15.50
C ARG A 8 -7.85 -3.46 16.20
N ARG A 9 -7.59 -3.39 17.49
CA ARG A 9 -7.62 -2.14 18.26
C ARG A 9 -6.22 -1.58 18.35
N VAL A 10 -6.05 -0.28 18.09
CA VAL A 10 -4.77 0.42 18.10
C VAL A 10 -4.91 1.78 18.76
N ARG A 11 -3.79 2.32 19.24
CA ARG A 11 -3.70 3.75 19.64
C ARG A 11 -2.79 4.46 18.65
N ILE A 12 -3.26 5.56 18.10
CA ILE A 12 -2.54 6.39 17.15
C ILE A 12 -2.42 7.79 17.75
N LEU A 13 -1.19 8.18 18.09
CA LEU A 13 -0.89 9.44 18.77
C LEU A 13 -1.85 9.70 19.97
N GLY A 14 -2.10 8.68 20.79
CA GLY A 14 -2.96 8.75 21.95
C GLY A 14 -4.46 8.58 21.68
N SER A 15 -4.92 8.65 20.44
CA SER A 15 -6.33 8.42 20.06
C SER A 15 -6.58 6.91 19.83
N PRO A 16 -7.65 6.34 20.42
CA PRO A 16 -8.00 4.94 20.22
C PRO A 16 -8.78 4.76 18.91
N TYR A 17 -8.37 3.72 18.14
CA TYR A 17 -9.03 3.32 16.91
C TYR A 17 -9.36 1.83 16.93
N VAL A 18 -10.40 1.43 16.22
CA VAL A 18 -10.64 0.08 15.78
C VAL A 18 -10.48 0.01 14.27
N LEU A 19 -9.70 -0.95 13.80
CA LEU A 19 -9.44 -1.22 12.40
C LEU A 19 -10.19 -2.48 12.00
N LEU A 20 -10.99 -2.42 10.94
CA LEU A 20 -11.81 -3.49 10.43
C LEU A 20 -11.39 -3.77 8.99
N ALA A 21 -10.91 -4.98 8.71
CA ALA A 21 -10.61 -5.42 7.34
C ALA A 21 -11.53 -6.59 6.96
N PRO A 22 -12.62 -6.33 6.23
CA PRO A 22 -13.48 -7.36 5.70
C PRO A 22 -12.80 -8.15 4.58
N LYS A 23 -13.05 -9.47 4.54
CA LYS A 23 -12.66 -10.31 3.43
C LYS A 23 -13.50 -9.94 2.21
N CYS A 24 -12.84 -9.67 1.09
CA CYS A 24 -13.45 -9.42 -0.21
C CYS A 24 -13.11 -10.55 -1.18
N VAL A 25 -13.79 -10.59 -2.32
CA VAL A 25 -13.33 -11.30 -3.52
C VAL A 25 -12.07 -10.61 -4.05
N TYR A 26 -11.29 -11.31 -4.86
CA TYR A 26 -10.15 -10.70 -5.54
C TYR A 26 -10.66 -9.75 -6.65
N TRP A 27 -10.10 -8.55 -6.75
CA TRP A 27 -10.53 -7.56 -7.74
C TRP A 27 -9.78 -7.76 -9.05
N ARG A 28 -10.43 -8.39 -10.01
CA ARG A 28 -9.92 -8.55 -11.38
C ARG A 28 -10.14 -7.28 -12.21
N PRO A 29 -9.47 -7.13 -13.35
CA PRO A 29 -9.75 -6.06 -14.32
C PRO A 29 -11.23 -6.02 -14.71
N GLY A 30 -11.81 -4.82 -14.74
CA GLY A 30 -13.23 -4.60 -15.02
C GLY A 30 -14.17 -4.79 -13.81
N TYR A 31 -13.62 -5.12 -12.63
CA TYR A 31 -14.43 -5.36 -11.44
C TYR A 31 -14.99 -4.05 -10.88
N ASN A 32 -16.29 -4.03 -10.54
CA ASN A 32 -16.93 -2.86 -9.95
C ASN A 32 -16.56 -2.72 -8.46
N TYR A 33 -15.36 -2.22 -8.18
CA TYR A 33 -14.85 -2.05 -6.83
C TYR A 33 -15.66 -1.04 -6.00
N LEU A 34 -16.34 -0.04 -6.63
CA LEU A 34 -17.19 0.90 -5.90
C LEU A 34 -18.41 0.20 -5.30
N HIS A 35 -19.04 -0.72 -6.05
CA HIS A 35 -20.14 -1.52 -5.54
C HIS A 35 -19.71 -2.40 -4.35
N VAL A 36 -18.53 -3.04 -4.45
CA VAL A 36 -17.98 -3.85 -3.35
C VAL A 36 -17.70 -3.00 -2.12
N ILE A 37 -17.16 -1.80 -2.30
CA ILE A 37 -16.94 -0.85 -1.20
C ILE A 37 -18.26 -0.54 -0.51
N LYS A 38 -19.35 -0.25 -1.26
CA LYS A 38 -20.68 -0.02 -0.71
C LYS A 38 -21.16 -1.21 0.13
N GLU A 39 -21.13 -2.43 -0.43
CA GLU A 39 -21.53 -3.63 0.29
C GLU A 39 -20.75 -3.85 1.58
N VAL A 40 -19.43 -3.63 1.52
CA VAL A 40 -18.55 -3.75 2.68
C VAL A 40 -18.88 -2.73 3.75
N LEU A 41 -19.12 -1.46 3.38
CA LEU A 41 -19.46 -0.40 4.32
C LEU A 41 -20.81 -0.67 5.01
N VAL A 42 -21.79 -1.17 4.29
CA VAL A 42 -23.07 -1.64 4.86
C VAL A 42 -22.83 -2.77 5.86
N LYS A 43 -22.06 -3.79 5.47
CA LYS A 43 -21.75 -4.97 6.30
C LYS A 43 -21.06 -4.61 7.63
N VAL A 44 -20.16 -3.64 7.62
CA VAL A 44 -19.47 -3.19 8.84
C VAL A 44 -20.22 -2.09 9.59
N LYS A 45 -21.41 -1.72 9.11
CA LYS A 45 -22.20 -0.61 9.65
C LYS A 45 -21.35 0.66 9.77
N ALA A 46 -20.80 1.07 8.63
CA ALA A 46 -20.00 2.29 8.53
C ALA A 46 -20.85 3.51 8.90
N ARG A 47 -20.20 4.54 9.39
CA ARG A 47 -20.86 5.76 9.88
C ARG A 47 -20.01 7.00 9.58
N ASP A 48 -20.60 8.16 9.75
CA ASP A 48 -19.90 9.44 9.61
C ASP A 48 -18.63 9.48 10.46
N GLY A 49 -17.57 10.00 9.86
CA GLY A 49 -16.25 10.10 10.47
C GLY A 49 -15.42 8.83 10.48
N ASP A 50 -15.92 7.68 9.97
CA ASP A 50 -15.07 6.53 9.67
C ASP A 50 -14.12 6.89 8.53
N ILE A 51 -12.96 6.23 8.48
CA ILE A 51 -11.96 6.42 7.42
C ILE A 51 -11.77 5.10 6.69
N LEU A 52 -11.99 5.13 5.38
CA LEU A 52 -11.75 4.02 4.48
C LEU A 52 -10.34 4.12 3.90
N LEU A 53 -9.48 3.15 4.20
CA LEU A 53 -8.17 2.99 3.58
C LEU A 53 -8.26 1.89 2.53
N VAL A 54 -7.90 2.19 1.28
CA VAL A 54 -7.97 1.25 0.14
C VAL A 54 -6.60 1.08 -0.50
N SER A 55 -6.29 -0.14 -0.91
CA SER A 55 -5.07 -0.44 -1.65
C SER A 55 -5.10 0.18 -3.05
N GLU A 56 -4.11 1.00 -3.39
CA GLU A 56 -3.95 1.53 -4.74
C GLU A 56 -3.89 0.42 -5.78
N LYS A 57 -3.05 -0.60 -5.56
CA LYS A 57 -2.94 -1.74 -6.47
C LYS A 57 -4.28 -2.41 -6.76
N ALA A 58 -5.11 -2.62 -5.74
CA ALA A 58 -6.42 -3.23 -5.95
C ALA A 58 -7.32 -2.36 -6.83
N ILE A 59 -7.28 -1.01 -6.65
CA ILE A 59 -8.01 -0.08 -7.50
C ILE A 59 -7.45 -0.11 -8.91
N SER A 60 -6.12 -0.02 -9.09
CA SER A 60 -5.46 -0.08 -10.40
C SER A 60 -5.79 -1.36 -11.13
N THR A 61 -5.76 -2.51 -10.45
CA THR A 61 -6.15 -3.79 -11.04
C THR A 61 -7.61 -3.78 -11.48
N ALA A 62 -8.54 -3.35 -10.62
CA ALA A 62 -9.97 -3.31 -10.94
C ALA A 62 -10.28 -2.36 -12.12
N LYS A 63 -9.56 -1.25 -12.23
CA LYS A 63 -9.68 -0.31 -13.34
C LYS A 63 -9.03 -0.79 -14.64
N GLY A 64 -8.33 -1.94 -14.63
CA GLY A 64 -7.53 -2.40 -15.76
C GLY A 64 -6.26 -1.57 -15.99
N ASN A 65 -5.83 -0.76 -15.00
CA ASN A 65 -4.59 0.01 -15.08
C ASN A 65 -3.39 -0.91 -14.76
N ILE A 66 -3.22 -1.89 -15.63
CA ILE A 66 -2.17 -2.92 -15.58
C ILE A 66 -1.52 -3.05 -16.95
N ILE A 67 -0.26 -3.45 -16.98
CA ILE A 67 0.48 -3.74 -18.21
C ILE A 67 0.87 -5.21 -18.20
N ASP A 68 0.71 -5.89 -19.34
CA ASP A 68 1.31 -7.17 -19.62
C ASP A 68 2.77 -6.95 -20.07
N GLU A 69 3.72 -7.46 -19.30
CA GLU A 69 5.16 -7.35 -19.61
C GLU A 69 5.64 -8.39 -20.63
N GLU A 70 4.82 -9.41 -20.93
CA GLU A 70 5.25 -10.49 -21.83
C GLU A 70 5.63 -10.00 -23.24
N PRO A 71 4.83 -9.14 -23.92
CA PRO A 71 5.17 -8.62 -25.24
C PRO A 71 6.22 -7.50 -25.22
N VAL A 72 6.67 -7.05 -24.03
CA VAL A 72 7.57 -5.89 -23.94
C VAL A 72 8.97 -6.26 -24.43
N GLU A 73 9.47 -5.52 -25.43
CA GLU A 73 10.82 -5.62 -25.94
C GLU A 73 11.76 -4.67 -25.15
N PRO A 74 12.66 -5.20 -24.30
CA PRO A 74 13.56 -4.36 -23.54
C PRO A 74 14.66 -3.76 -24.40
N GLY A 75 14.82 -2.45 -24.35
CA GLY A 75 15.91 -1.72 -24.98
C GLY A 75 17.25 -1.93 -24.25
N PHE A 76 18.31 -1.38 -24.80
CA PHE A 76 19.66 -1.50 -24.25
C PHE A 76 19.74 -1.04 -22.78
N LEU A 77 19.17 0.10 -22.45
CA LEU A 77 19.23 0.67 -21.10
C LEU A 77 18.54 -0.24 -20.06
N ALA A 78 17.36 -0.79 -20.41
CA ALA A 78 16.65 -1.71 -19.52
C ALA A 78 17.45 -2.98 -19.23
N ARG A 79 18.11 -3.52 -20.25
CA ARG A 79 19.02 -4.69 -20.12
C ARG A 79 20.23 -4.38 -19.25
N VAL A 80 20.85 -3.21 -19.42
CA VAL A 80 21.97 -2.75 -18.57
C VAL A 80 21.52 -2.60 -17.11
N ILE A 81 20.36 -1.99 -16.88
CA ILE A 81 19.80 -1.84 -15.52
C ILE A 81 19.58 -3.22 -14.90
N ALA A 82 18.90 -4.14 -15.59
CA ALA A 82 18.60 -5.46 -15.05
C ALA A 82 19.89 -6.26 -14.74
N LYS A 83 20.83 -6.29 -15.67
CA LYS A 83 22.03 -7.11 -15.59
C LYS A 83 23.07 -6.58 -14.61
N TYR A 84 23.34 -5.27 -14.65
CA TYR A 84 24.44 -4.69 -13.87
C TYR A 84 23.95 -3.92 -12.65
N TRP A 85 22.98 -3.00 -12.83
CA TRP A 85 22.51 -2.18 -11.74
C TRP A 85 21.76 -2.98 -10.67
N MET A 86 20.85 -3.87 -11.08
CA MET A 86 20.10 -4.67 -10.11
C MET A 86 20.98 -5.73 -9.46
N LYS A 87 21.75 -6.51 -10.24
CA LYS A 87 22.59 -7.58 -9.68
C LYS A 87 23.76 -7.04 -8.86
N TRP A 88 24.53 -6.11 -9.42
CA TRP A 88 25.76 -5.65 -8.77
C TRP A 88 25.49 -4.54 -7.78
N MET A 89 24.91 -3.42 -8.23
CA MET A 89 24.72 -2.27 -7.35
C MET A 89 23.72 -2.57 -6.23
N TRP A 90 22.54 -3.07 -6.56
CA TRP A 90 21.56 -3.44 -5.54
C TRP A 90 21.93 -4.73 -4.79
N GLY A 91 22.39 -5.76 -5.46
CA GLY A 91 22.70 -7.04 -4.84
C GLY A 91 23.92 -7.00 -3.91
N HIS A 92 24.91 -6.14 -4.17
CA HIS A 92 26.17 -6.14 -3.41
C HIS A 92 26.44 -4.82 -2.65
N VAL A 93 25.89 -3.70 -3.08
CA VAL A 93 26.17 -2.38 -2.46
C VAL A 93 24.91 -1.80 -1.81
N LEU A 94 23.95 -1.34 -2.60
CA LEU A 94 22.79 -0.62 -2.07
C LEU A 94 21.87 -1.50 -1.21
N GLY A 95 21.67 -2.76 -1.58
CA GLY A 95 20.83 -3.67 -0.80
C GLY A 95 21.33 -3.84 0.64
N PRO A 96 22.60 -4.23 0.87
CA PRO A 96 23.20 -4.27 2.20
C PRO A 96 23.18 -2.92 2.92
N LEU A 97 23.56 -1.82 2.25
CA LEU A 97 23.56 -0.47 2.83
C LEU A 97 22.16 -0.01 3.26
N CYS A 98 21.15 -0.32 2.46
CA CYS A 98 19.73 -0.05 2.77
C CYS A 98 19.14 -1.05 3.78
N LYS A 99 19.93 -1.97 4.30
CA LYS A 99 19.52 -3.01 5.27
C LYS A 99 18.33 -3.84 4.77
N LEU A 100 18.32 -4.17 3.47
CA LEU A 100 17.33 -5.07 2.92
C LEU A 100 17.44 -6.46 3.55
N ARG A 101 16.32 -7.21 3.56
CA ARG A 101 16.31 -8.57 4.07
C ARG A 101 17.28 -9.45 3.26
N LYS A 102 17.93 -10.39 3.93
CA LYS A 102 18.85 -11.33 3.27
C LYS A 102 18.24 -11.99 2.03
N SER A 103 17.01 -12.51 2.14
CA SER A 103 16.31 -13.14 1.02
C SER A 103 16.09 -12.19 -0.18
N THR A 104 15.93 -10.90 0.08
CA THR A 104 15.81 -9.88 -0.96
C THR A 104 17.16 -9.60 -1.62
N VAL A 105 18.22 -9.49 -0.82
CA VAL A 105 19.59 -9.30 -1.34
C VAL A 105 20.01 -10.50 -2.18
N ASP A 106 19.75 -11.72 -1.71
CA ASP A 106 20.06 -12.95 -2.44
C ASP A 106 19.29 -13.00 -3.76
N PHE A 107 18.00 -12.67 -3.79
CA PHE A 107 17.23 -12.53 -5.02
C PHE A 107 17.81 -11.49 -5.97
N LEU A 108 18.25 -10.33 -5.47
CA LEU A 108 18.84 -9.28 -6.30
C LEU A 108 20.16 -9.70 -6.95
N ARG A 109 20.96 -10.50 -6.27
CA ARG A 109 22.20 -11.09 -6.83
C ARG A 109 21.91 -12.02 -8.00
N GLU A 110 20.77 -12.70 -7.95
CA GLU A 110 20.28 -13.62 -8.98
C GLU A 110 19.18 -12.99 -9.86
N TYR A 111 19.07 -11.66 -9.86
CA TYR A 111 17.99 -10.94 -10.53
C TYR A 111 17.77 -11.46 -11.96
N PRO A 112 16.53 -11.84 -12.35
CA PRO A 112 16.26 -12.47 -13.62
C PRO A 112 16.48 -11.49 -14.79
N GLU A 113 17.50 -11.73 -15.62
CA GLU A 113 17.92 -10.76 -16.65
C GLU A 113 16.82 -10.49 -17.68
N ILE A 114 16.15 -11.55 -18.18
CA ILE A 114 15.13 -11.42 -19.23
C ILE A 114 13.88 -10.74 -18.69
N TYR A 115 13.26 -11.32 -17.67
CA TYR A 115 12.03 -10.79 -17.09
C TYR A 115 12.26 -9.44 -16.38
N GLY A 116 13.40 -9.32 -15.72
CA GLY A 116 13.80 -8.08 -15.08
C GLY A 116 14.04 -6.94 -16.08
N ALA A 117 14.59 -7.23 -17.26
CA ALA A 117 14.76 -6.21 -18.31
C ALA A 117 13.41 -5.73 -18.85
N LYS A 118 12.42 -6.63 -19.07
CA LYS A 118 11.05 -6.27 -19.45
C LYS A 118 10.43 -5.35 -18.40
N HIS A 119 10.52 -5.72 -17.12
CA HIS A 119 10.04 -4.90 -16.01
C HIS A 119 10.72 -3.54 -15.96
N LYS A 120 12.04 -3.47 -16.11
CA LYS A 120 12.76 -2.18 -16.13
C LYS A 120 12.41 -1.33 -17.35
N GLN A 121 12.07 -1.95 -18.49
CA GLN A 121 11.56 -1.21 -19.64
C GLN A 121 10.22 -0.56 -19.35
N VAL A 122 9.28 -1.29 -18.72
CA VAL A 122 8.01 -0.70 -18.28
C VAL A 122 8.25 0.44 -17.29
N ALA A 123 9.13 0.24 -16.31
CA ALA A 123 9.46 1.28 -15.33
C ALA A 123 10.09 2.54 -15.99
N LEU A 124 10.94 2.36 -16.98
CA LEU A 124 11.51 3.48 -17.77
C LEU A 124 10.43 4.27 -18.52
N ASN A 125 9.51 3.56 -19.16
CA ASN A 125 8.47 4.16 -19.98
C ASN A 125 7.42 4.91 -19.14
N GLU A 126 7.02 4.31 -18.00
CA GLU A 126 5.88 4.78 -17.22
C GLU A 126 6.25 5.72 -16.06
N ALA A 127 7.45 5.55 -15.48
CA ALA A 127 7.87 6.26 -14.28
C ALA A 127 9.25 6.95 -14.39
N GLY A 128 9.98 6.71 -15.49
CA GLY A 128 11.26 7.34 -15.78
C GLY A 128 12.46 6.70 -15.07
N ILE A 129 13.65 7.24 -15.37
CA ILE A 129 14.93 6.64 -15.00
C ILE A 129 15.13 6.49 -13.49
N LEU A 130 14.78 7.50 -12.69
CA LEU A 130 14.98 7.44 -11.23
C LEU A 130 14.12 6.35 -10.57
N ALA A 131 12.93 6.10 -11.11
CA ALA A 131 12.06 5.02 -10.68
C ALA A 131 12.60 3.65 -11.14
N ALA A 132 13.00 3.53 -12.41
CA ALA A 132 13.55 2.30 -12.97
C ALA A 132 14.83 1.84 -12.27
N LEU A 133 15.65 2.76 -11.78
CA LEU A 133 16.84 2.46 -10.98
C LEU A 133 16.51 2.04 -9.53
N CYS A 134 15.27 2.20 -9.07
CA CYS A 134 14.86 1.79 -7.74
C CYS A 134 14.63 0.26 -7.68
N PHE A 135 14.68 -0.27 -6.46
CA PHE A 135 14.21 -1.61 -6.16
C PHE A 135 12.98 -1.53 -5.25
N GLY A 136 11.89 -2.16 -5.67
CA GLY A 136 10.67 -2.31 -4.86
C GLY A 136 9.89 -1.01 -4.59
N SER A 137 10.19 0.04 -5.32
CA SER A 137 9.46 1.32 -5.35
C SER A 137 9.67 2.00 -6.70
N GLU A 138 9.36 1.28 -7.77
CA GLU A 138 9.53 1.73 -9.16
C GLU A 138 8.44 2.72 -9.57
N GLY A 139 8.33 3.82 -8.83
CA GLY A 139 7.29 4.85 -9.07
C GLY A 139 5.87 4.41 -8.71
N GLY A 140 5.72 3.26 -8.04
CA GLY A 140 4.43 2.62 -7.71
C GLY A 140 4.03 1.51 -8.68
N ILE A 141 4.92 1.12 -9.60
CA ILE A 141 4.73 -0.07 -10.45
C ILE A 141 5.02 -1.31 -9.60
N ASP A 142 4.11 -2.28 -9.58
CA ASP A 142 4.23 -3.45 -8.73
C ASP A 142 3.58 -4.68 -9.35
N GLY A 143 4.36 -5.76 -9.51
CA GLY A 143 3.91 -7.07 -9.98
C GLY A 143 3.42 -8.01 -8.87
N SER A 144 3.61 -7.66 -7.58
CA SER A 144 3.16 -8.54 -6.50
C SER A 144 1.64 -8.61 -6.43
N ASN A 145 1.10 -9.79 -6.10
CA ASN A 145 -0.35 -10.06 -6.09
C ASN A 145 -1.04 -9.82 -7.44
N LEU A 146 -0.32 -10.00 -8.52
CA LEU A 146 -0.83 -10.10 -9.88
C LEU A 146 -0.27 -11.40 -10.49
N PRO A 147 -0.94 -12.01 -11.47
CA PRO A 147 -0.36 -13.13 -12.19
C PRO A 147 0.79 -12.63 -13.09
N TYR A 148 1.70 -13.51 -13.40
CA TYR A 148 2.68 -13.20 -14.42
C TYR A 148 1.96 -13.04 -15.80
N ALA A 149 2.30 -12.08 -16.63
CA ALA A 149 3.36 -11.06 -16.52
C ALA A 149 2.81 -9.67 -16.19
N TYR A 150 1.68 -9.60 -15.47
CA TYR A 150 1.04 -8.31 -15.22
C TYR A 150 1.71 -7.53 -14.11
N VAL A 151 1.82 -6.21 -14.32
CA VAL A 151 2.18 -5.24 -13.30
C VAL A 151 1.11 -4.17 -13.21
N SER A 152 0.79 -3.73 -11.99
CA SER A 152 -0.09 -2.59 -11.78
C SER A 152 0.67 -1.28 -11.96
N LEU A 153 0.01 -0.30 -12.59
CA LEU A 153 0.50 1.06 -12.68
C LEU A 153 -0.02 1.91 -11.52
N PRO A 154 0.72 2.94 -11.10
CA PRO A 154 0.24 3.91 -10.12
C PRO A 154 -0.94 4.71 -10.68
N LEU A 155 -1.73 5.31 -9.79
CA LEU A 155 -2.70 6.32 -10.18
C LEU A 155 -1.97 7.53 -10.78
N ARG A 156 -2.41 7.97 -11.96
CA ARG A 156 -1.79 9.08 -12.70
C ARG A 156 -2.36 10.45 -12.35
N GLU A 157 -3.56 10.47 -11.78
CA GLU A 157 -4.30 11.70 -11.49
C GLU A 157 -4.86 11.68 -10.07
N ALA A 158 -4.92 12.86 -9.47
CA ALA A 158 -5.62 13.09 -8.21
C ALA A 158 -7.14 13.01 -8.41
N GLY A 159 -7.86 12.66 -7.34
CA GLY A 159 -9.32 12.75 -7.30
C GLY A 159 -10.03 11.42 -7.24
N GLU A 160 -9.33 10.28 -7.33
CA GLU A 160 -9.97 8.97 -7.18
C GLU A 160 -10.55 8.78 -5.76
N ALA A 161 -9.86 9.26 -4.73
CA ALA A 161 -10.37 9.24 -3.37
C ALA A 161 -11.63 10.12 -3.21
N ARG A 162 -11.68 11.27 -3.91
CA ARG A 162 -12.86 12.15 -3.94
C ARG A 162 -14.03 11.46 -4.62
N ARG A 163 -13.82 10.85 -5.80
CA ARG A 163 -14.83 10.09 -6.54
C ARG A 163 -15.43 8.97 -5.67
N MET A 164 -14.58 8.23 -4.95
CA MET A 164 -15.05 7.18 -4.04
C MET A 164 -15.89 7.75 -2.90
N ARG A 165 -15.47 8.86 -2.29
CA ARG A 165 -16.20 9.53 -1.22
C ARG A 165 -17.56 10.06 -1.68
N GLU A 166 -17.62 10.67 -2.85
CA GLU A 166 -18.87 11.17 -3.45
C GLU A 166 -19.82 10.01 -3.75
N TYR A 167 -19.34 8.90 -4.31
CA TYR A 167 -20.11 7.69 -4.51
C TYR A 167 -20.68 7.15 -3.19
N ILE A 168 -19.87 7.02 -2.16
CA ILE A 168 -20.30 6.53 -0.84
C ILE A 168 -21.38 7.46 -0.24
N ARG A 169 -21.17 8.76 -0.33
CA ARG A 169 -22.14 9.76 0.16
C ARG A 169 -23.46 9.68 -0.60
N GLY A 170 -23.44 9.54 -1.92
CA GLY A 170 -24.64 9.39 -2.75
C GLY A 170 -25.40 8.12 -2.47
N GLU A 171 -24.71 6.99 -2.30
CA GLU A 171 -25.33 5.67 -2.16
C GLU A 171 -25.76 5.33 -0.72
N LEU A 172 -25.05 5.83 0.28
CA LEU A 172 -25.25 5.43 1.68
C LEU A 172 -25.65 6.62 2.59
N GLY A 173 -25.58 7.85 2.11
CA GLY A 173 -25.87 9.04 2.91
C GLY A 173 -24.88 9.31 4.05
N ILE A 174 -23.73 8.65 4.08
CA ILE A 174 -22.71 8.81 5.12
C ILE A 174 -21.49 9.56 4.60
N ASP A 175 -20.86 10.34 5.48
CA ASP A 175 -19.64 11.07 5.16
C ASP A 175 -18.42 10.41 5.79
N VAL A 176 -17.66 9.69 4.96
CA VAL A 176 -16.44 8.97 5.35
C VAL A 176 -15.21 9.63 4.72
N GLY A 177 -14.09 9.64 5.46
CA GLY A 177 -12.80 9.95 4.85
C GLY A 177 -12.32 8.79 3.99
N VAL A 178 -11.69 9.08 2.86
CA VAL A 178 -11.10 8.06 1.97
C VAL A 178 -9.61 8.32 1.81
N VAL A 179 -8.80 7.27 1.94
CA VAL A 179 -7.35 7.29 1.72
C VAL A 179 -6.98 6.13 0.81
N ILE A 180 -6.37 6.43 -0.30
CA ILE A 180 -5.75 5.42 -1.17
C ILE A 180 -4.30 5.29 -0.72
N VAL A 181 -3.86 4.07 -0.43
CA VAL A 181 -2.56 3.81 0.17
C VAL A 181 -1.80 2.73 -0.58
N ASP A 182 -0.52 2.97 -0.77
CA ASP A 182 0.43 1.98 -1.27
C ASP A 182 1.40 1.53 -0.18
N SER A 183 1.95 0.32 -0.34
CA SER A 183 2.95 -0.26 0.58
C SER A 183 4.34 0.34 0.45
N ASP A 184 4.65 0.99 -0.66
CA ASP A 184 5.88 1.75 -0.84
C ASP A 184 6.03 2.82 0.24
N ARG A 185 7.27 3.04 0.68
CA ARG A 185 7.50 3.90 1.85
C ARG A 185 7.70 5.36 1.46
N CYS A 186 6.99 6.25 2.16
CA CYS A 186 7.42 7.62 2.32
C CYS A 186 8.20 7.78 3.64
N TYR A 187 9.09 8.75 3.71
CA TYR A 187 10.03 8.93 4.80
C TYR A 187 9.93 10.33 5.41
N SER A 188 10.25 10.44 6.70
CA SER A 188 10.38 11.74 7.37
C SER A 188 11.84 12.21 7.35
N TRP A 189 12.04 13.36 6.76
CA TRP A 189 13.32 14.08 6.81
C TRP A 189 13.12 15.37 7.61
N GLY A 190 13.26 15.27 8.93
CA GLY A 190 12.91 16.36 9.84
C GLY A 190 11.40 16.67 9.78
N LEU A 191 11.07 17.88 9.36
CA LEU A 191 9.69 18.34 9.20
C LEU A 191 9.11 18.06 7.78
N VAL A 192 9.92 17.57 6.85
CA VAL A 192 9.54 17.30 5.47
C VAL A 192 9.29 15.81 5.29
N TYR A 193 8.23 15.46 4.60
CA TYR A 193 7.99 14.09 4.17
C TYR A 193 8.32 13.94 2.68
N VAL A 194 9.04 12.88 2.35
CA VAL A 194 9.50 12.59 0.98
C VAL A 194 9.11 11.17 0.58
N SER A 195 8.83 10.94 -0.70
CA SER A 195 8.50 9.62 -1.22
C SER A 195 9.29 9.32 -2.50
N PRO A 196 9.81 8.11 -2.68
CA PRO A 196 10.39 7.66 -3.94
C PRO A 196 9.40 7.74 -5.10
N ARG A 197 8.13 7.47 -4.84
CA ARG A 197 7.04 7.46 -5.81
C ARG A 197 6.22 8.77 -5.78
N PRO A 198 5.49 9.11 -6.85
CA PRO A 198 4.54 10.21 -6.85
C PRO A 198 3.40 10.00 -5.84
N THR A 199 2.89 11.12 -5.30
CA THR A 199 1.70 11.17 -4.43
C THR A 199 1.00 12.51 -4.59
N PHE A 200 -0.32 12.54 -4.45
CA PHE A 200 -1.16 13.73 -4.52
C PHE A 200 -1.50 14.29 -3.13
N VAL A 201 -0.99 13.66 -2.07
CA VAL A 201 -1.25 14.09 -0.69
C VAL A 201 -0.36 15.28 -0.33
N ARG A 202 -0.99 16.39 0.04
CA ARG A 202 -0.28 17.61 0.45
C ARG A 202 0.64 17.33 1.65
N GLY A 203 1.85 17.91 1.60
CA GLY A 203 2.86 17.77 2.65
C GLY A 203 3.82 16.60 2.44
N ILE A 204 3.67 15.79 1.38
CA ILE A 204 4.62 14.79 0.96
C ILE A 204 5.19 15.20 -0.41
N LYS A 205 6.52 15.33 -0.50
CA LYS A 205 7.23 15.56 -1.77
C LYS A 205 7.51 14.21 -2.42
N GLY A 206 6.85 13.90 -3.53
CA GLY A 206 6.95 12.63 -4.26
C GLY A 206 7.90 12.67 -5.46
N GLY A 207 8.23 11.49 -5.99
CA GLY A 207 8.96 11.31 -7.25
C GLY A 207 10.48 11.31 -7.15
N GLY A 208 11.05 11.18 -5.97
CA GLY A 208 12.52 11.16 -5.78
C GLY A 208 13.22 9.85 -6.16
N GLY A 209 12.48 8.82 -6.55
CA GLY A 209 12.98 7.52 -7.03
C GLY A 209 14.08 6.93 -6.16
N VAL A 210 15.09 6.34 -6.83
CA VAL A 210 16.21 5.66 -6.17
C VAL A 210 16.97 6.55 -5.19
N ILE A 211 17.06 7.85 -5.44
CA ILE A 211 17.80 8.78 -4.57
C ILE A 211 17.11 8.84 -3.20
N VAL A 212 15.82 9.16 -3.17
CA VAL A 212 15.05 9.23 -1.91
C VAL A 212 15.02 7.87 -1.22
N TYR A 213 14.82 6.78 -1.98
CA TYR A 213 14.80 5.44 -1.41
C TYR A 213 16.13 5.08 -0.74
N ALA A 214 17.25 5.18 -1.47
CA ALA A 214 18.55 4.78 -0.97
C ALA A 214 19.00 5.65 0.21
N VAL A 215 18.96 6.98 0.07
CA VAL A 215 19.38 7.91 1.12
C VAL A 215 18.56 7.72 2.39
N SER A 216 17.22 7.60 2.27
CA SER A 216 16.36 7.43 3.43
C SER A 216 16.63 6.12 4.18
N ASN A 217 16.87 5.01 3.47
CA ASN A 217 17.16 3.72 4.10
C ASN A 217 18.57 3.67 4.70
N VAL A 218 19.58 4.20 4.02
CA VAL A 218 20.95 4.28 4.54
C VAL A 218 21.00 5.11 5.83
N LEU A 219 20.32 6.25 5.86
CA LEU A 219 20.21 7.09 7.05
C LEU A 219 19.26 6.52 8.11
N GLY A 220 18.57 5.43 7.84
CA GLY A 220 17.63 4.80 8.77
C GLY A 220 16.41 5.69 9.09
N LEU A 221 15.96 6.49 8.13
CA LEU A 221 14.81 7.38 8.34
C LEU A 221 13.54 6.59 8.61
N ARG A 222 12.68 7.15 9.45
CA ARG A 222 11.38 6.54 9.73
C ARG A 222 10.50 6.56 8.50
N GLY A 223 9.96 5.38 8.12
CA GLY A 223 9.10 5.19 6.96
C GLY A 223 7.69 4.75 7.31
N TRP A 224 6.74 5.13 6.44
CA TRP A 224 5.32 4.74 6.48
C TRP A 224 4.85 4.32 5.09
N PRO A 225 3.81 3.47 4.99
CA PRO A 225 3.11 3.28 3.72
C PRO A 225 2.68 4.63 3.15
N THR A 226 2.86 4.82 1.85
CA THR A 226 2.60 6.11 1.19
C THR A 226 1.10 6.28 0.95
N PRO A 227 0.42 7.27 1.55
CA PRO A 227 -0.88 7.69 1.08
C PRO A 227 -0.71 8.36 -0.29
N VAL A 228 -1.44 7.87 -1.29
CA VAL A 228 -1.32 8.30 -2.69
C VAL A 228 -2.30 9.41 -3.02
N ASP A 229 -3.54 9.24 -2.56
CA ASP A 229 -4.61 10.22 -2.71
C ASP A 229 -5.52 10.17 -1.48
N CYS A 230 -6.14 11.29 -1.13
CA CYS A 230 -7.07 11.35 0.00
C CYS A 230 -8.18 12.38 -0.19
N ALA A 231 -9.35 12.11 0.42
CA ALA A 231 -10.48 13.01 0.44
C ALA A 231 -11.21 12.93 1.79
N GLY A 232 -11.71 14.07 2.28
CA GLY A 232 -12.47 14.13 3.55
C GLY A 232 -11.64 13.82 4.79
N ILE A 233 -10.33 14.08 4.76
CA ILE A 233 -9.41 13.85 5.88
C ILE A 233 -9.10 15.18 6.56
N SER A 234 -9.45 15.28 7.85
CA SER A 234 -9.24 16.47 8.67
C SER A 234 -8.22 16.29 9.79
N MET A 235 -7.32 15.28 9.67
CA MET A 235 -6.28 15.00 10.66
C MET A 235 -4.91 15.50 10.19
N PRO A 236 -3.95 15.76 11.11
CA PRO A 236 -2.56 16.05 10.76
C PRO A 236 -1.93 14.92 9.94
N LEU A 237 -1.05 15.28 8.99
CA LEU A 237 -0.38 14.31 8.11
C LEU A 237 0.32 13.18 8.90
N ARG A 238 0.98 13.51 10.02
CA ARG A 238 1.62 12.49 10.86
C ARG A 238 0.63 11.48 11.42
N GLU A 239 -0.56 11.91 11.84
CA GLU A 239 -1.62 11.00 12.32
C GLU A 239 -2.12 10.10 11.18
N LEU A 240 -2.30 10.67 9.97
CA LEU A 240 -2.65 9.91 8.77
C LEU A 240 -1.60 8.83 8.44
N LEU A 241 -0.32 9.17 8.47
CA LEU A 241 0.77 8.24 8.22
C LEU A 241 0.82 7.10 9.25
N GLU A 242 0.64 7.42 10.53
CA GLU A 242 0.55 6.39 11.58
C GLU A 242 -0.69 5.50 11.39
N LEU A 243 -1.80 6.05 10.92
CA LEU A 243 -3.01 5.29 10.60
C LEU A 243 -2.75 4.34 9.42
N CYS A 244 -2.12 4.79 8.34
CA CYS A 244 -1.72 3.95 7.21
C CYS A 244 -0.81 2.80 7.67
N LYS A 245 0.17 3.10 8.54
CA LYS A 245 1.08 2.09 9.11
C LYS A 245 0.36 1.07 9.98
N ALA A 246 -0.61 1.50 10.78
CA ALA A 246 -1.39 0.61 11.63
C ALA A 246 -2.35 -0.29 10.83
N ALA A 247 -2.84 0.18 9.68
CA ALA A 247 -3.74 -0.57 8.80
C ALA A 247 -3.03 -1.65 7.98
N GLU A 248 -1.75 -1.47 7.62
CA GLU A 248 -0.98 -2.39 6.79
C GLU A 248 -0.99 -3.85 7.31
N PRO A 249 -0.65 -4.16 8.58
CA PRO A 249 -0.68 -5.53 9.08
C PRO A 249 -2.09 -6.12 9.20
N VAL A 250 -3.13 -5.30 9.28
CA VAL A 250 -4.53 -5.77 9.32
C VAL A 250 -4.97 -6.21 7.93
N ARG A 251 -4.58 -5.46 6.90
CA ARG A 251 -4.77 -5.81 5.49
C ARG A 251 -3.95 -7.06 5.13
N GLY A 252 -2.70 -7.11 5.58
CA GLY A 252 -1.74 -8.14 5.20
C GLY A 252 -1.20 -7.92 3.79
N HIS A 253 -0.52 -8.96 3.26
CA HIS A 253 0.22 -8.86 2.00
C HIS A 253 -0.31 -9.80 0.90
N GLY A 254 -1.54 -10.28 1.02
CA GLY A 254 -2.14 -11.17 0.03
C GLY A 254 -1.33 -12.46 -0.17
N ALA A 255 -0.95 -12.77 -1.41
CA ALA A 255 -0.13 -13.92 -1.76
C ALA A 255 1.34 -13.76 -1.33
N GLY A 256 1.85 -12.54 -1.35
CA GLY A 256 3.25 -12.24 -1.00
C GLY A 256 3.52 -10.75 -1.10
N ARG A 257 4.67 -10.32 -0.59
CA ARG A 257 5.16 -8.94 -0.71
C ARG A 257 5.90 -8.71 -2.02
N SER A 258 6.26 -9.79 -2.70
CA SER A 258 7.03 -9.79 -3.93
C SER A 258 6.62 -10.96 -4.81
N VAL A 259 7.00 -10.91 -6.07
CA VAL A 259 6.71 -11.98 -7.04
C VAL A 259 7.35 -13.32 -6.63
N TRP A 260 8.55 -13.31 -6.05
CA TRP A 260 9.20 -14.55 -5.59
C TRP A 260 8.57 -15.12 -4.30
N GLU A 261 8.05 -14.27 -3.40
CA GLU A 261 7.27 -14.76 -2.24
C GLU A 261 5.96 -15.43 -2.69
N MET A 262 5.32 -14.90 -3.74
CA MET A 262 4.13 -15.52 -4.34
C MET A 262 4.46 -16.86 -4.99
N ALA A 263 5.50 -16.92 -5.82
CA ALA A 263 5.96 -18.15 -6.46
C ALA A 263 6.23 -19.24 -5.42
N LYS A 264 6.95 -18.90 -4.34
CA LYS A 264 7.22 -19.82 -3.22
C LYS A 264 5.94 -20.24 -2.51
N ARG A 265 4.98 -19.35 -2.31
CA ARG A 265 3.72 -19.66 -1.62
C ARG A 265 2.85 -20.64 -2.39
N PHE A 266 2.84 -20.53 -3.71
CA PHE A 266 2.06 -21.40 -4.60
C PHE A 266 2.84 -22.60 -5.13
N ASP A 267 4.08 -22.78 -4.65
CA ASP A 267 5.00 -23.84 -5.11
C ASP A 267 5.11 -23.86 -6.64
N THR A 268 5.42 -22.69 -7.22
CA THR A 268 5.52 -22.49 -8.67
C THR A 268 6.71 -21.60 -9.02
N THR A 269 6.96 -21.40 -10.32
CA THR A 269 7.99 -20.50 -10.82
C THR A 269 7.54 -19.03 -10.73
N LEU A 270 8.46 -18.08 -10.96
CA LEU A 270 8.14 -16.65 -11.01
C LEU A 270 7.06 -16.33 -12.04
N VAL A 271 7.00 -17.12 -13.12
CA VAL A 271 6.07 -16.96 -14.24
C VAL A 271 4.84 -17.88 -14.16
N GLY A 272 4.70 -18.66 -13.09
CA GLY A 272 3.65 -19.66 -12.96
C GLY A 272 2.45 -19.24 -12.13
N VAL A 273 2.42 -18.01 -11.61
CA VAL A 273 1.29 -17.51 -10.81
C VAL A 273 0.11 -17.16 -11.71
N THR A 274 -1.08 -17.67 -11.40
CA THR A 274 -2.33 -17.44 -12.16
C THR A 274 -3.37 -16.65 -11.38
N TRP A 275 -4.42 -16.18 -12.06
CA TRP A 275 -5.55 -15.50 -11.43
C TRP A 275 -6.26 -16.42 -10.43
N GLU A 276 -6.45 -17.69 -10.77
CA GLU A 276 -7.14 -18.68 -9.94
C GLU A 276 -6.39 -18.95 -8.63
N MET A 277 -5.05 -18.98 -8.68
CA MET A 277 -4.21 -19.08 -7.49
C MET A 277 -4.41 -17.87 -6.56
N LEU A 278 -4.45 -16.65 -7.12
CA LEU A 278 -4.67 -15.44 -6.35
C LEU A 278 -6.07 -15.37 -5.74
N GLU A 279 -7.09 -15.85 -6.44
CA GLU A 279 -8.47 -15.93 -5.93
C GLU A 279 -8.65 -16.97 -4.83
N SER A 280 -7.82 -18.02 -4.82
CA SER A 280 -7.88 -19.06 -3.78
C SER A 280 -7.52 -18.54 -2.38
N ILE A 281 -6.87 -17.39 -2.29
CA ILE A 281 -6.46 -16.80 -1.02
C ILE A 281 -7.38 -15.66 -0.56
N PRO A 282 -7.51 -15.44 0.76
CA PRO A 282 -8.30 -14.34 1.27
C PRO A 282 -7.75 -12.97 0.87
N HIS A 283 -8.58 -12.16 0.22
CA HIS A 283 -8.24 -10.81 -0.22
C HIS A 283 -8.81 -9.76 0.75
N TYR A 284 -7.98 -8.81 1.16
CA TYR A 284 -8.33 -7.71 2.08
C TYR A 284 -7.85 -6.37 1.51
N PRO A 285 -8.50 -5.85 0.45
CA PRO A 285 -8.01 -4.66 -0.26
C PRO A 285 -8.25 -3.37 0.52
N LEU A 286 -9.08 -3.41 1.56
CA LEU A 286 -9.50 -2.23 2.30
C LEU A 286 -9.53 -2.44 3.81
N VAL A 287 -9.40 -1.33 4.54
CA VAL A 287 -9.53 -1.26 6.01
C VAL A 287 -10.40 -0.09 6.37
N ILE A 288 -11.39 -0.29 7.23
CA ILE A 288 -12.18 0.79 7.84
C ILE A 288 -11.58 1.11 9.20
N ALA A 289 -11.14 2.34 9.38
CA ALA A 289 -10.63 2.84 10.65
C ALA A 289 -11.69 3.71 11.32
N ARG A 290 -12.10 3.32 12.51
CA ARG A 290 -13.10 4.00 13.32
C ARG A 290 -12.47 4.55 14.59
N LYS A 291 -12.54 5.86 14.77
CA LYS A 291 -12.10 6.51 16.01
C LYS A 291 -13.08 6.19 17.12
N LEU A 292 -12.57 5.70 18.25
CA LEU A 292 -13.38 5.42 19.42
C LEU A 292 -13.46 6.68 20.29
N LYS A 293 -14.65 6.96 20.83
CA LYS A 293 -14.78 8.02 21.85
C LYS A 293 -13.93 7.61 23.06
N ARG A 294 -13.15 8.53 23.61
CA ARG A 294 -12.55 8.32 24.94
C ARG A 294 -13.70 8.06 25.90
N LYS A 295 -13.68 6.95 26.62
CA LYS A 295 -14.47 6.86 27.83
C LYS A 295 -13.94 7.94 28.76
N THR A 296 -14.68 9.00 28.96
CA THR A 296 -14.48 9.89 30.11
C THR A 296 -14.51 9.01 31.33
N ALA A 297 -13.39 8.96 32.07
CA ALA A 297 -13.41 8.35 33.40
C ALA A 297 -14.53 9.02 34.17
N ASP A 298 -15.58 8.27 34.43
CA ASP A 298 -16.73 8.70 35.20
C ASP A 298 -16.18 9.05 36.60
N ASN A 299 -16.29 10.30 36.94
CA ASN A 299 -15.87 10.87 38.20
C ASN A 299 -16.84 10.38 39.31
N ARG A 300 -16.79 9.07 39.64
CA ARG A 300 -17.45 8.50 40.82
C ARG A 300 -16.48 8.48 42.00
N PHE A 301 -16.01 9.65 42.38
CA PHE A 301 -15.55 9.96 43.72
C PHE A 301 -16.05 11.37 44.02
N ARG A 302 -17.35 11.52 44.28
CA ARG A 302 -17.88 12.63 45.05
C ARG A 302 -18.30 12.08 46.42
N HIS A 303 -17.49 12.42 47.38
CA HIS A 303 -17.84 12.78 48.78
C HIS A 303 -18.97 12.00 49.43
N GLU A 304 -18.60 11.06 50.27
CA GLU A 304 -19.27 10.85 51.52
C GLU A 304 -18.48 11.63 52.60
N ASP A 305 -18.80 12.91 52.76
CA ASP A 305 -18.52 13.64 54.00
C ASP A 305 -19.54 13.18 55.00
N GLY A 306 -19.20 12.17 55.79
CA GLY A 306 -19.88 11.83 56.99
C GLY A 306 -19.52 12.80 58.11
N SER A 307 -20.38 13.79 58.32
CA SER A 307 -20.43 14.51 59.59
C SER A 307 -20.80 13.55 60.71
N CYS A 308 -19.91 13.36 61.66
CA CYS A 308 -20.24 12.86 62.98
C CYS A 308 -19.72 13.85 64.04
N ARG A 309 -20.63 14.25 64.85
CA ARG A 309 -20.38 14.95 66.11
C ARG A 309 -19.42 14.14 66.99
#